data_7a9dd8fbbfd1b4d4467f58184a2989e5
#
_entry.id   7a9dd8fbbfd1b4d4467f58184a2989e5
#
_cell.length_a   1.000
_cell.length_b   1.000
_cell.length_c   1.000
_cell.angle_alpha   90.00
_cell.angle_beta   90.00
_cell.angle_gamma   90.00
#
_symmetry.space_group_name_H-M   'P 1'
#
loop_
_entity.id
_entity.type
_entity.pdbx_description
1 polymer ?
#
loop_
_entity_poly.entity_id
_entity_poly.type
_entity_poly.pdbx_seq_one_letter_code
_entity_poly.pdbx_strand_id
1 'polypeptide(L)'
;MPKKASNKKEERIVLYQVMTRLFGNTNTNNKPWGTRDENGVGKFQDFTKEALSEIKKMGFTHIWYTGVIEHAVLTDYSEYDIALDDADVVKGRAGSPYAIKDYYDINPDLATSVPDRMAEFE
;
A
#
# COMPACT_ATOMS: atom_id res chain seq x y z
N MET A 1 -35.18 34.50 5.25
CA MET A 1 -34.03 34.49 6.22
C MET A 1 -32.85 33.84 5.59
N PRO A 2 -31.72 34.55 5.42
CA PRO A 2 -30.51 33.89 4.95
C PRO A 2 -30.12 32.86 6.01
N LYS A 3 -29.94 31.62 5.59
CA LYS A 3 -29.29 30.62 6.43
C LYS A 3 -27.90 31.16 6.80
N LYS A 4 -27.64 31.33 8.11
CA LYS A 4 -26.28 31.57 8.56
C LYS A 4 -25.40 30.49 7.91
N ALA A 5 -24.46 30.92 7.09
CA ALA A 5 -23.41 30.03 6.62
C ALA A 5 -22.85 29.35 7.87
N SER A 6 -22.91 28.03 7.93
CA SER A 6 -22.25 27.31 9.00
C SER A 6 -20.77 27.65 8.88
N ASN A 7 -20.21 28.33 9.89
CA ASN A 7 -18.77 28.51 10.04
C ASN A 7 -18.11 27.13 10.33
N LYS A 8 -18.26 26.19 9.40
CA LYS A 8 -17.33 25.08 9.36
C LYS A 8 -16.00 25.71 8.95
N LYS A 9 -15.10 25.88 9.92
CA LYS A 9 -13.69 26.06 9.60
C LYS A 9 -13.37 24.99 8.58
N GLU A 10 -13.00 25.41 7.35
CA GLU A 10 -12.40 24.49 6.41
C GLU A 10 -11.17 23.90 7.11
N GLU A 11 -11.27 22.65 7.53
CA GLU A 11 -10.15 21.95 8.14
C GLU A 11 -9.09 21.79 7.08
N ARG A 12 -7.88 22.26 7.39
CA ARG A 12 -6.72 22.05 6.52
C ARG A 12 -6.51 20.55 6.39
N ILE A 13 -6.41 20.07 5.15
CA ILE A 13 -6.00 18.70 4.86
C ILE A 13 -4.51 18.57 5.13
N VAL A 14 -4.14 17.65 6.00
CA VAL A 14 -2.76 17.30 6.30
C VAL A 14 -2.55 15.83 5.97
N LEU A 15 -1.71 15.56 4.97
CA LEU A 15 -1.49 14.23 4.44
C LEU A 15 -0.29 13.57 5.10
N TYR A 16 -0.48 12.32 5.53
CA TYR A 16 0.60 11.40 5.88
C TYR A 16 0.82 10.45 4.71
N GLN A 17 1.88 10.65 3.95
CA GLN A 17 2.23 9.73 2.87
C GLN A 17 2.99 8.54 3.43
N VAL A 18 2.59 7.34 3.05
CA VAL A 18 3.21 6.11 3.51
C VAL A 18 3.51 5.19 2.32
N MET A 19 4.70 4.60 2.33
CA MET A 19 4.99 3.48 1.45
C MET A 19 4.42 2.22 2.09
N THR A 20 3.29 1.74 1.58
CA THR A 20 2.52 0.64 2.18
C THR A 20 3.37 -0.61 2.37
N ARG A 21 4.22 -0.91 1.41
CA ARG A 21 5.15 -2.04 1.45
C ARG A 21 6.12 -2.01 2.63
N LEU A 22 6.47 -0.82 3.12
CA LEU A 22 7.47 -0.65 4.17
C LEU A 22 6.87 -0.44 5.56
N PHE A 23 5.66 0.08 5.64
CA PHE A 23 5.09 0.60 6.88
C PHE A 23 5.10 -0.40 8.05
N GLY A 24 4.64 -1.61 7.84
CA GLY A 24 4.60 -2.65 8.88
C GLY A 24 5.73 -3.67 8.79
N ASN A 25 6.67 -3.48 7.88
CA ASN A 25 7.74 -4.46 7.69
C ASN A 25 8.81 -4.32 8.78
N THR A 26 8.91 -5.32 9.63
CA THR A 26 9.90 -5.39 10.72
C THR A 26 11.14 -6.20 10.36
N ASN A 27 11.18 -6.80 9.17
CA ASN A 27 12.32 -7.56 8.68
C ASN A 27 13.46 -6.60 8.31
N THR A 28 14.66 -6.85 8.81
CA THR A 28 15.83 -5.99 8.62
C THR A 28 16.94 -6.63 7.78
N ASN A 29 16.66 -7.74 7.09
CA ASN A 29 17.67 -8.45 6.31
C ASN A 29 18.25 -7.59 5.17
N ASN A 30 17.38 -6.83 4.47
CA ASN A 30 17.78 -5.94 3.38
C ASN A 30 18.72 -6.59 2.37
N LYS A 31 18.47 -7.86 2.04
CA LYS A 31 19.31 -8.63 1.13
C LYS A 31 19.24 -8.01 -0.28
N PRO A 32 20.37 -7.66 -0.89
CA PRO A 32 20.37 -7.20 -2.27
C PRO A 32 19.72 -8.25 -3.17
N TRP A 33 18.75 -7.84 -4.01
CA TRP A 33 17.99 -8.74 -4.88
C TRP A 33 17.22 -9.85 -4.13
N GLY A 34 16.91 -9.63 -2.86
CA GLY A 34 16.18 -10.60 -2.03
C GLY A 34 14.72 -10.74 -2.43
N THR A 35 14.16 -11.92 -2.15
CA THR A 35 12.73 -12.19 -2.32
C THR A 35 11.91 -11.48 -1.25
N ARG A 36 10.57 -11.45 -1.43
CA ARG A 36 9.66 -10.93 -0.41
C ARG A 36 9.78 -11.71 0.91
N ASP A 37 10.05 -13.01 0.84
CA ASP A 37 10.17 -13.85 2.04
C ASP A 37 11.48 -13.58 2.79
N GLU A 38 12.56 -13.26 2.05
CA GLU A 38 13.85 -12.92 2.63
C GLU A 38 13.85 -11.53 3.29
N ASN A 39 13.24 -10.54 2.65
CA ASN A 39 13.28 -9.14 3.08
C ASN A 39 12.01 -8.68 3.79
N GLY A 40 10.94 -9.45 3.72
CA GLY A 40 9.64 -9.09 4.25
C GLY A 40 8.89 -8.08 3.40
N VAL A 41 7.62 -7.95 3.67
CA VAL A 41 6.70 -6.98 3.04
C VAL A 41 5.69 -6.52 4.08
N GLY A 42 5.45 -5.21 4.18
CA GLY A 42 4.33 -4.67 4.92
C GLY A 42 3.00 -5.14 4.33
N LYS A 43 2.00 -5.30 5.17
CA LYS A 43 0.68 -5.79 4.82
C LYS A 43 -0.40 -4.79 5.18
N PHE A 44 -1.57 -4.88 4.55
CA PHE A 44 -2.72 -4.05 4.90
C PHE A 44 -3.10 -4.16 6.38
N GLN A 45 -3.03 -5.36 6.94
CA GLN A 45 -3.32 -5.61 8.36
C GLN A 45 -2.41 -4.86 9.33
N ASP A 46 -1.25 -4.36 8.87
CA ASP A 46 -0.33 -3.58 9.70
C ASP A 46 -0.87 -2.18 10.01
N PHE A 47 -1.86 -1.71 9.25
CA PHE A 47 -2.58 -0.47 9.52
C PHE A 47 -3.67 -0.70 10.57
N THR A 48 -3.22 -1.01 11.78
CA THR A 48 -4.11 -1.27 12.91
C THR A 48 -4.80 0.00 13.38
N LYS A 49 -5.87 -0.16 14.15
CA LYS A 49 -6.57 0.97 14.78
C LYS A 49 -5.61 1.80 15.65
N GLU A 50 -4.69 1.14 16.34
CA GLU A 50 -3.68 1.78 17.18
C GLU A 50 -2.71 2.61 16.33
N ALA A 51 -2.18 2.05 15.25
CA ALA A 51 -1.28 2.75 14.34
C ALA A 51 -1.95 3.98 13.71
N LEU A 52 -3.18 3.84 13.22
CA LEU A 52 -3.96 4.93 12.65
C LEU A 52 -4.28 6.01 13.69
N SER A 53 -4.56 5.62 14.92
CA SER A 53 -4.80 6.56 16.03
C SER A 53 -3.57 7.38 16.35
N GLU A 54 -2.38 6.78 16.35
CA GLU A 54 -1.13 7.50 16.58
C GLU A 54 -0.85 8.52 15.46
N ILE A 55 -1.08 8.17 14.21
CA ILE A 55 -0.97 9.11 13.08
C ILE A 55 -1.95 10.27 13.26
N LYS A 56 -3.20 9.98 13.62
CA LYS A 56 -4.21 11.01 13.87
C LYS A 56 -3.83 11.95 15.01
N LYS A 57 -3.28 11.44 16.09
CA LYS A 57 -2.80 12.24 17.23
C LYS A 57 -1.70 13.23 16.85
N MET A 58 -0.90 12.93 15.84
CA MET A 58 0.12 13.85 15.30
C MET A 58 -0.47 15.01 14.48
N GLY A 59 -1.78 15.03 14.24
CA GLY A 59 -2.47 16.08 13.51
C GLY A 59 -2.73 15.80 12.04
N PHE A 60 -2.46 14.61 11.56
CA PHE A 60 -2.78 14.21 10.19
C PHE A 60 -4.27 13.92 10.04
N THR A 61 -4.84 14.33 8.91
CA THR A 61 -6.26 14.16 8.60
C THR A 61 -6.51 13.04 7.60
N HIS A 62 -5.51 12.73 6.77
CA HIS A 62 -5.61 11.77 5.68
C HIS A 62 -4.32 10.95 5.58
N ILE A 63 -4.45 9.74 5.05
CA ILE A 63 -3.31 8.90 4.69
C ILE A 63 -3.27 8.73 3.17
N TRP A 64 -2.10 8.95 2.61
CA TRP A 64 -1.83 8.66 1.21
C TRP A 64 -1.04 7.34 1.12
N TYR A 65 -1.73 6.28 0.74
CA TYR A 65 -1.12 4.97 0.54
C TYR A 65 -0.40 4.91 -0.80
N THR A 66 0.91 4.83 -0.79
CA THR A 66 1.72 4.65 -2.00
C THR A 66 1.93 3.15 -2.26
N GLY A 67 1.74 2.74 -3.52
CA GLY A 67 2.02 1.38 -3.97
C GLY A 67 0.90 0.37 -3.73
N VAL A 68 -0.34 0.82 -3.57
CA VAL A 68 -1.52 -0.03 -3.36
C VAL A 68 -2.05 -0.62 -4.65
N ILE A 69 -2.08 0.17 -5.73
CA ILE A 69 -2.55 -0.30 -7.04
C ILE A 69 -1.56 -1.34 -7.58
N GLU A 70 -2.09 -2.40 -8.22
CA GLU A 70 -1.25 -3.47 -8.76
C GLU A 70 -0.22 -2.92 -9.75
N HIS A 71 1.05 -3.17 -9.47
CA HIS A 71 2.17 -2.85 -10.34
C HIS A 71 2.98 -4.11 -10.65
N ALA A 72 3.84 -4.04 -11.66
CA ALA A 72 4.67 -5.16 -12.09
C ALA A 72 5.65 -5.59 -10.98
N VAL A 73 5.67 -6.89 -10.69
CA VAL A 73 6.56 -7.53 -9.69
C VAL A 73 7.09 -8.84 -10.23
N LEU A 74 8.21 -9.33 -9.69
CA LEU A 74 8.77 -10.63 -10.08
C LEU A 74 8.21 -11.82 -9.30
N THR A 75 7.42 -11.58 -8.26
CA THR A 75 6.75 -12.66 -7.54
C THR A 75 5.73 -13.34 -8.46
N ASP A 76 5.74 -14.67 -8.47
CA ASP A 76 4.81 -15.48 -9.26
C ASP A 76 3.47 -15.61 -8.53
N TYR A 77 2.44 -15.01 -9.11
CA TYR A 77 1.05 -15.11 -8.66
C TYR A 77 0.15 -15.78 -9.71
N SER A 78 0.75 -16.55 -10.65
CA SER A 78 0.00 -17.18 -11.73
C SER A 78 -1.08 -18.16 -11.25
N GLU A 79 -0.91 -18.76 -10.07
CA GLU A 79 -1.95 -19.60 -9.45
C GLU A 79 -3.24 -18.85 -9.09
N TYR A 80 -3.19 -17.52 -9.06
CA TYR A 80 -4.32 -16.62 -8.77
C TYR A 80 -4.80 -15.87 -10.02
N ASP A 81 -4.52 -16.40 -11.21
CA ASP A 81 -4.85 -15.80 -12.50
C ASP A 81 -4.20 -14.42 -12.74
N ILE A 82 -3.09 -14.16 -12.08
CA ILE A 82 -2.28 -12.95 -12.30
C ILE A 82 -1.12 -13.32 -13.23
N ALA A 83 -1.07 -12.71 -14.40
CA ALA A 83 -0.02 -12.97 -15.38
C ALA A 83 1.36 -12.60 -14.84
N LEU A 84 2.37 -13.38 -15.21
CA LEU A 84 3.77 -13.08 -14.93
C LEU A 84 4.20 -11.79 -15.66
N ASP A 85 5.08 -11.04 -15.03
CA ASP A 85 5.64 -9.82 -15.59
C ASP A 85 7.02 -10.08 -16.18
N ASP A 86 7.34 -9.35 -17.26
CA ASP A 86 8.67 -9.38 -17.85
C ASP A 86 9.67 -8.68 -16.91
N ALA A 87 10.80 -9.35 -16.63
CA ALA A 87 11.85 -8.81 -15.76
C ALA A 87 12.37 -7.44 -16.22
N ASP A 88 12.31 -7.14 -17.52
CA ASP A 88 12.78 -5.86 -18.07
C ASP A 88 11.90 -4.67 -17.67
N VAL A 89 10.63 -4.91 -17.30
CA VAL A 89 9.70 -3.86 -16.86
C VAL A 89 9.59 -3.76 -15.33
N VAL A 90 10.28 -4.62 -14.59
CA VAL A 90 10.22 -4.67 -13.12
C VAL A 90 11.52 -4.14 -12.53
N LYS A 91 11.43 -3.04 -11.80
CA LYS A 91 12.59 -2.47 -11.09
C LYS A 91 12.90 -3.31 -9.85
N GLY A 92 14.04 -4.00 -9.85
CA GLY A 92 14.37 -4.95 -8.80
C GLY A 92 13.40 -6.15 -8.83
N ARG A 93 13.01 -6.67 -7.67
CA ARG A 93 11.99 -7.73 -7.55
C ARG A 93 10.62 -7.20 -7.15
N ALA A 94 10.62 -6.15 -6.34
CA ALA A 94 9.39 -5.54 -5.82
C ALA A 94 8.67 -4.64 -6.83
N GLY A 95 9.37 -4.22 -7.87
CA GLY A 95 8.86 -3.29 -8.86
C GLY A 95 8.76 -1.85 -8.37
N SER A 96 8.33 -0.97 -9.28
CA SER A 96 8.04 0.42 -8.97
C SER A 96 6.54 0.61 -8.75
N PRO A 97 6.11 1.33 -7.70
CA PRO A 97 4.68 1.63 -7.50
C PRO A 97 4.07 2.46 -8.63
N TYR A 98 4.89 3.00 -9.52
CA TYR A 98 4.45 3.79 -10.67
C TYR A 98 4.38 2.96 -11.97
N ALA A 99 4.89 1.74 -11.99
CA ALA A 99 4.80 0.82 -13.13
C ALA A 99 3.50 0.01 -13.07
N ILE A 100 2.35 0.69 -13.15
CA ILE A 100 1.03 0.10 -12.96
C ILE A 100 0.77 -0.97 -14.03
N LYS A 101 0.31 -2.12 -13.57
CA LYS A 101 -0.08 -3.27 -14.38
C LYS A 101 -1.59 -3.31 -14.58
N ASP A 102 -2.35 -3.13 -13.53
CA ASP A 102 -3.81 -3.14 -13.53
C ASP A 102 -4.35 -2.08 -12.57
N TYR A 103 -5.06 -1.09 -13.10
CA TYR A 103 -5.69 -0.02 -12.31
C TYR A 103 -6.92 -0.48 -11.53
N TYR A 104 -7.47 -1.64 -11.85
CA TYR A 104 -8.66 -2.19 -11.21
C TYR A 104 -8.33 -3.26 -10.17
N ASP A 105 -7.07 -3.47 -9.88
CA ASP A 105 -6.62 -4.47 -8.94
C ASP A 105 -5.62 -3.90 -7.92
N ILE A 106 -5.38 -4.66 -6.87
CA ILE A 106 -4.54 -4.30 -5.74
C ILE A 106 -3.26 -5.12 -5.79
N ASN A 107 -2.15 -4.51 -5.38
CA ASN A 107 -0.87 -5.18 -5.27
C ASN A 107 -0.97 -6.42 -4.35
N PRO A 108 -0.84 -7.63 -4.89
CA PRO A 108 -1.01 -8.86 -4.11
C PRO A 108 0.07 -9.06 -3.04
N ASP A 109 1.23 -8.43 -3.16
CA ASP A 109 2.29 -8.50 -2.14
C ASP A 109 1.82 -7.93 -0.79
N LEU A 110 0.86 -7.01 -0.79
CA LEU A 110 0.36 -6.33 0.42
C LEU A 110 -0.73 -7.12 1.15
N ALA A 111 -1.29 -8.15 0.50
CA ALA A 111 -2.34 -8.97 1.08
C ALA A 111 -1.76 -10.14 1.87
N THR A 112 -2.41 -10.49 2.97
CA THR A 112 -2.14 -11.73 3.70
C THR A 112 -2.72 -12.92 2.94
N SER A 113 -3.92 -12.75 2.35
CA SER A 113 -4.57 -13.70 1.45
C SER A 113 -4.73 -13.08 0.07
N VAL A 114 -4.01 -13.58 -0.92
CA VAL A 114 -4.05 -13.02 -2.28
C VAL A 114 -5.45 -13.06 -2.89
N PRO A 115 -6.25 -14.13 -2.75
CA PRO A 115 -7.63 -14.15 -3.24
C PRO A 115 -8.52 -13.06 -2.63
N ASP A 116 -8.25 -12.68 -1.39
CA ASP A 116 -9.06 -11.71 -0.63
C ASP A 116 -8.45 -10.29 -0.65
N ARG A 117 -7.45 -10.04 -1.49
CA ARG A 117 -6.69 -8.78 -1.48
C ARG A 117 -7.53 -7.52 -1.58
N MET A 118 -8.61 -7.55 -2.36
CA MET A 118 -9.52 -6.40 -2.49
C MET A 118 -10.27 -6.16 -1.18
N ALA A 119 -10.78 -7.21 -0.56
CA ALA A 119 -11.48 -7.12 0.73
C ALA A 119 -10.55 -6.67 1.86
N GLU A 120 -9.28 -7.09 1.83
CA GLU A 120 -8.29 -6.65 2.80
C GLU A 120 -7.97 -5.15 2.66
N PHE A 121 -8.07 -4.62 1.45
CA PHE A 121 -7.87 -3.19 1.18
C PHE A 121 -9.05 -2.34 1.64
N GLU A 122 -10.28 -2.81 1.49
CA GLU A 122 -11.51 -2.11 1.88
C GLU A 122 -11.69 -2.02 3.40
#